data_64efd64fdf049fdaf18a5d577d0ff94c
#
_entry.id   64efd64fdf049fdaf18a5d577d0ff94c
#
_cell.length_a   1.000
_cell.length_b   1.000
_cell.length_c   1.000
_cell.angle_alpha   90.00
_cell.angle_beta   90.00
_cell.angle_gamma   90.00
#
_symmetry.space_group_name_H-M   'P 1'
#
loop_
_entity.id
_entity.type
_entity.pdbx_description
1 polymer ?
#
loop_
_entity_poly.entity_id
_entity_poly.type
_entity_poly.pdbx_seq_one_letter_code
_entity_poly.pdbx_strand_id
1 'polypeptide(L)'
;MSNFTFEERLLLIQHCVYKYDSEEMLKTKLEEYFTPKEIESAIDTLIATQKIRRIGQDTLQNNESHTGTVPEIPEYLRSIINDL
;
A
#
# COMPACT_ATOMS: atom_id res chain seq x y z
N MET A 1 15.80 -5.02 6.64
CA MET A 1 14.79 -4.98 7.71
C MET A 1 14.06 -3.64 7.71
N SER A 2 12.76 -3.70 7.81
CA SER A 2 11.93 -2.51 7.80
C SER A 2 11.98 -1.79 9.15
N ASN A 3 12.11 -0.47 9.12
CA ASN A 3 12.04 0.37 10.33
C ASN A 3 10.65 0.97 10.52
N PHE A 4 9.69 0.50 9.75
CA PHE A 4 8.33 1.05 9.77
C PHE A 4 7.44 0.24 10.71
N THR A 5 6.50 0.94 11.36
CA THR A 5 5.46 0.26 12.12
C THR A 5 4.50 -0.41 11.15
N PHE A 6 3.66 -1.29 11.66
CA PHE A 6 2.64 -1.93 10.84
C PHE A 6 1.68 -0.88 10.25
N GLU A 7 1.30 0.11 11.04
CA GLU A 7 0.41 1.17 10.58
C GLU A 7 1.05 2.01 9.48
N GLU A 8 2.33 2.33 9.62
CA GLU A 8 3.07 3.06 8.59
C GLU A 8 3.13 2.26 7.30
N ARG A 9 3.36 0.96 7.41
CA ARG A 9 3.39 0.08 6.24
C ARG A 9 2.04 0.06 5.53
N LEU A 10 0.95 -0.07 6.29
CA LEU A 10 -0.39 -0.06 5.70
C LEU A 10 -0.66 1.25 4.97
N LEU A 11 -0.32 2.36 5.61
CA LEU A 11 -0.57 3.68 5.03
C LEU A 11 0.26 3.90 3.78
N LEU A 12 1.53 3.53 3.82
CA LEU A 12 2.44 3.66 2.68
C LEU A 12 1.93 2.85 1.49
N ILE A 13 1.56 1.60 1.73
CA ILE A 13 1.08 0.73 0.66
C ILE A 13 -0.25 1.24 0.11
N GLN A 14 -1.15 1.70 0.97
CA GLN A 14 -2.42 2.25 0.55
C GLN A 14 -2.23 3.44 -0.41
N HIS A 15 -1.30 4.32 -0.10
CA HIS A 15 -0.98 5.44 -0.98
C HIS A 15 -0.31 4.98 -2.27
N CYS A 16 0.54 3.95 -2.19
CA CYS A 16 1.21 3.43 -3.37
C CYS A 16 0.24 2.83 -4.39
N VAL A 17 -0.93 2.39 -3.95
CA VAL A 17 -1.95 1.86 -4.87
C VAL A 17 -2.40 2.90 -5.89
N TYR A 18 -2.34 4.18 -5.55
CA TYR A 18 -2.64 5.23 -6.51
C TYR A 18 -1.59 5.31 -7.63
N LYS A 19 -0.36 4.98 -7.31
CA LYS A 19 0.75 5.08 -8.25
C LYS A 19 0.97 3.78 -9.02
N TYR A 20 0.82 2.67 -8.32
CA TYR A 20 0.99 1.33 -8.89
C TYR A 20 -0.15 0.46 -8.41
N ASP A 21 -1.09 0.19 -9.31
CA ASP A 21 -2.30 -0.55 -8.97
C ASP A 21 -2.14 -2.07 -9.06
N SER A 22 -0.90 -2.56 -9.14
CA SER A 22 -0.58 -3.98 -9.28
C SER A 22 0.17 -4.47 -8.05
N GLU A 23 -0.27 -5.58 -7.48
CA GLU A 23 0.41 -6.20 -6.34
C GLU A 23 1.85 -6.55 -6.69
N GLU A 24 2.08 -7.07 -7.90
CA GLU A 24 3.42 -7.42 -8.35
C GLU A 24 4.31 -6.18 -8.44
N MET A 25 3.78 -5.09 -8.96
CA MET A 25 4.51 -3.83 -9.04
C MET A 25 4.84 -3.29 -7.65
N LEU A 26 3.90 -3.38 -6.72
CA LEU A 26 4.15 -2.95 -5.35
C LEU A 26 5.29 -3.75 -4.72
N LYS A 27 5.30 -5.07 -4.94
CA LYS A 27 6.37 -5.92 -4.42
C LYS A 27 7.72 -5.55 -5.02
N THR A 28 7.75 -5.26 -6.32
CA THR A 28 8.98 -4.86 -7.01
C THR A 28 9.48 -3.50 -6.55
N LYS A 29 8.58 -2.53 -6.49
CA LYS A 29 8.96 -1.15 -6.15
C LYS A 29 9.29 -0.96 -4.68
N LEU A 30 8.70 -1.75 -3.81
CA LEU A 30 8.90 -1.63 -2.37
C LEU A 30 9.87 -2.68 -1.81
N GLU A 31 10.57 -3.43 -2.67
CA GLU A 31 11.44 -4.51 -2.21
C GLU A 31 12.58 -4.04 -1.31
N GLU A 32 12.99 -2.78 -1.42
CA GLU A 32 14.03 -2.21 -0.55
C GLU A 32 13.53 -1.99 0.87
N TYR A 33 12.22 -1.87 1.04
CA TYR A 33 11.61 -1.51 2.32
C TYR A 33 10.90 -2.67 3.00
N PHE A 34 10.30 -3.55 2.21
CA PHE A 34 9.46 -4.64 2.73
C PHE A 34 9.72 -5.93 1.99
N THR A 35 9.57 -7.06 2.69
CA THR A 35 9.60 -8.37 2.04
C THR A 35 8.28 -8.58 1.30
N PRO A 36 8.25 -9.49 0.31
CA PRO A 36 6.99 -9.82 -0.37
C PRO A 36 5.89 -10.24 0.60
N LYS A 37 6.23 -10.99 1.64
CA LYS A 37 5.25 -11.43 2.63
C LYS A 37 4.69 -10.27 3.44
N GLU A 38 5.51 -9.29 3.76
CA GLU A 38 5.06 -8.09 4.45
C GLU A 38 4.08 -7.31 3.61
N ILE A 39 4.34 -7.22 2.31
CA ILE A 39 3.46 -6.53 1.38
C ILE A 39 2.13 -7.29 1.23
N GLU A 40 2.20 -8.61 1.07
CA GLU A 40 0.99 -9.44 0.98
C GLU A 40 0.12 -9.31 2.24
N SER A 41 0.75 -9.36 3.41
CA SER A 41 0.03 -9.23 4.67
C SER A 41 -0.65 -7.88 4.80
N ALA A 42 0.04 -6.82 4.38
CA ALA A 42 -0.54 -5.48 4.42
C ALA A 42 -1.71 -5.35 3.45
N ILE A 43 -1.57 -5.89 2.25
CA ILE A 43 -2.65 -5.88 1.25
C ILE A 43 -3.85 -6.64 1.78
N ASP A 44 -3.64 -7.83 2.35
CA ASP A 44 -4.73 -8.62 2.92
C ASP A 44 -5.47 -7.85 4.03
N THR A 45 -4.71 -7.17 4.89
CA THR A 45 -5.31 -6.36 5.96
C THR A 45 -6.11 -5.20 5.39
N LEU A 46 -5.56 -4.52 4.38
CA LEU A 46 -6.26 -3.40 3.74
C LEU A 46 -7.54 -3.86 3.05
N ILE A 47 -7.53 -5.04 2.45
CA ILE A 47 -8.73 -5.62 1.85
C ILE A 47 -9.74 -5.99 2.92
N ALA A 48 -9.29 -6.65 3.99
CA ALA A 48 -10.16 -7.09 5.08
C ALA A 48 -10.83 -5.90 5.78
N THR A 49 -10.15 -4.76 5.85
CA THR A 49 -10.69 -3.55 6.44
C THR A 49 -11.42 -2.66 5.42
N GLN A 50 -11.55 -3.14 4.20
CA GLN A 50 -12.26 -2.48 3.10
C GLN A 50 -11.67 -1.14 2.70
N LYS A 51 -10.38 -0.95 2.90
CA LYS A 51 -9.67 0.27 2.49
C LYS A 51 -9.22 0.19 1.05
N ILE A 52 -8.90 -1.02 0.57
CA ILE A 52 -8.65 -1.27 -0.84
C ILE A 52 -9.44 -2.51 -1.25
N ARG A 53 -9.54 -2.73 -2.55
CA ARG A 53 -10.20 -3.91 -3.09
C ARG A 53 -9.42 -4.45 -4.28
N ARG A 54 -9.58 -5.74 -4.51
CA ARG A 54 -8.97 -6.41 -5.65
C ARG A 54 -10.00 -6.46 -6.77
N ILE A 55 -9.68 -5.86 -7.91
CA ILE A 55 -10.60 -5.78 -9.05
C ILE A 55 -10.17 -6.66 -10.21
N GLY A 56 -9.11 -7.46 -10.03
CA GLY A 56 -8.62 -8.40 -11.01
C GLY A 56 -7.62 -9.32 -10.33
N GLN A 57 -6.94 -10.15 -11.11
CA GLN A 57 -5.99 -11.10 -10.52
C GLN A 57 -4.85 -10.38 -9.81
N ASP A 58 -4.42 -9.24 -10.36
CA ASP A 58 -3.29 -8.51 -9.82
C ASP A 58 -3.59 -7.03 -9.62
N THR A 59 -4.80 -6.60 -9.92
CA THR A 59 -5.15 -5.17 -9.90
C THR A 59 -5.83 -4.79 -8.60
N LEU A 60 -5.34 -3.72 -7.98
CA LEU A 60 -5.84 -3.20 -6.71
C LEU A 60 -6.37 -1.79 -6.92
N GLN A 61 -7.34 -1.40 -6.10
CA GLN A 61 -7.95 -0.08 -6.19
C GLN A 61 -8.31 0.39 -4.78
N ASN A 62 -8.05 1.66 -4.50
CA ASN A 62 -8.52 2.26 -3.25
C ASN A 62 -10.05 2.30 -3.23
N ASN A 63 -10.61 1.94 -2.10
CA ASN A 63 -12.07 1.84 -1.93
C ASN A 63 -12.62 3.12 -1.33
N GLU A 64 -12.49 4.23 -2.05
CA GLU A 64 -12.90 5.55 -1.56
C GLU A 64 -14.41 5.67 -1.36
N SER A 65 -15.18 4.87 -2.09
CA SER A 65 -16.64 4.87 -1.91
C SER A 65 -17.05 4.35 -0.54
N HIS A 66 -16.19 3.55 0.10
CA HIS A 66 -16.46 3.01 1.44
C HIS A 66 -15.78 3.83 2.53
N THR A 67 -14.50 4.16 2.33
CA THR A 67 -13.68 4.79 3.37
C THR A 67 -13.50 6.29 3.20
N GLY A 68 -13.89 6.83 2.04
CA GLY A 68 -13.61 8.21 1.71
C GLY A 68 -12.18 8.39 1.22
N THR A 69 -11.67 9.62 1.33
CA THR A 69 -10.33 9.93 0.88
C THR A 69 -9.30 9.19 1.72
N VAL A 70 -8.24 8.70 1.08
CA VAL A 70 -7.13 8.08 1.79
C VAL A 70 -6.50 9.13 2.71
N PRO A 71 -6.23 8.79 3.99
CA PRO A 71 -5.65 9.74 4.94
C PRO A 71 -4.32 10.30 4.46
N GLU A 72 -4.02 11.53 4.86
CA GLU A 72 -2.72 12.13 4.56
C GLU A 72 -1.61 11.35 5.25
N ILE A 73 -0.44 11.35 4.62
CA ILE A 73 0.72 10.68 5.19
C ILE A 73 1.77 11.72 5.60
N PRO A 74 2.59 11.37 6.60
CA PRO A 74 3.72 12.22 6.99
C PRO A 74 4.68 12.45 5.82
N GLU A 75 5.40 13.56 5.87
CA GLU A 75 6.34 13.93 4.82
C GLU A 75 7.40 12.86 4.58
N TYR A 76 7.88 12.22 5.64
CA TYR A 76 8.93 11.21 5.49
C TYR A 76 8.44 9.97 4.71
N LEU A 77 7.14 9.64 4.79
CA LEU A 77 6.58 8.56 3.99
C LEU A 77 6.28 9.03 2.56
N ARG A 78 5.86 10.28 2.41
CA ARG A 78 5.60 10.85 1.10
C ARG A 78 6.87 10.89 0.26
N SER A 79 8.01 11.18 0.88
CA SER A 79 9.30 11.19 0.18
C SER A 79 9.62 9.82 -0.40
N ILE A 80 9.30 8.76 0.33
CA ILE A 80 9.51 7.39 -0.17
C ILE A 80 8.67 7.15 -1.41
N ILE A 81 7.39 7.53 -1.37
CA ILE A 81 6.49 7.33 -2.51
C ILE A 81 6.98 8.11 -3.73
N ASN A 82 7.47 9.33 -3.52
CA ASN A 82 7.95 10.16 -4.62
C ASN A 82 9.19 9.58 -5.29
N ASP A 83 9.96 8.78 -4.57
CA ASP A 83 11.17 8.15 -5.09
C ASP A 83 10.90 6.82 -5.82
N LEU A 84 9.70 6.32 -5.80
CA LEU A 84 9.36 5.03 -6.41
C LEU A 84 9.14 5.10 -7.93
#